data_a70dcf4dbcfba49a01c1f7fa42f28b2d
#
_entry.id   a70dcf4dbcfba49a01c1f7fa42f28b2d
#
_cell.length_a   1.000
_cell.length_b   1.000
_cell.length_c   1.000
_cell.angle_alpha   90.00
_cell.angle_beta   90.00
_cell.angle_gamma   90.00
#
_symmetry.space_group_name_H-M   'P 1'
#
loop_
_entity.id
_entity.type
_entity.pdbx_description
1 polymer ?
#
loop_
_entity_poly.entity_id
_entity_poly.type
_entity_poly.pdbx_seq_one_letter_code
_entity_poly.pdbx_strand_id
1 'polypeptide(L)'
;TLQRLRIKESDQPIISLTVIIWILTVVAQLGSLAYSTSSNDQEFGAVVFHSIFSLSLITLPLSGLGIWLGRKIGLGVPLLSALLHYQPGIIKIILHEIKRPLLLGIILGGVMLILRIAAAPYLPPEIPTYGHRGVIGGILVSIGASVGEEVWFRLGLMSILLWVLTRIAGQKSIRTITAWLV
;
A
#
# COMPACT_ATOMS: atom_id res chain seq x y z
N THR A 1 -3.24 -20.26 -8.03
CA THR A 1 -3.18 -20.75 -6.60
C THR A 1 -4.14 -19.96 -5.71
N LEU A 2 -4.35 -18.66 -5.94
CA LEU A 2 -5.31 -17.81 -5.21
C LEU A 2 -6.78 -18.23 -5.42
N GLN A 3 -7.11 -18.89 -6.53
CA GLN A 3 -8.45 -19.43 -6.79
C GLN A 3 -8.90 -20.51 -5.80
N ARG A 4 -7.97 -21.13 -5.07
CA ARG A 4 -8.31 -22.12 -4.03
C ARG A 4 -8.71 -21.50 -2.69
N LEU A 5 -8.38 -20.23 -2.49
CA LEU A 5 -8.85 -19.48 -1.31
C LEU A 5 -10.27 -18.96 -1.56
N ARG A 6 -11.23 -19.84 -1.80
CA ARG A 6 -12.67 -19.52 -1.75
C ARG A 6 -13.10 -19.23 -0.31
N ILE A 7 -12.53 -18.18 0.26
CA ILE A 7 -13.09 -17.60 1.45
C ILE A 7 -14.35 -16.89 0.98
N LYS A 8 -15.45 -17.23 1.59
CA LYS A 8 -16.68 -16.48 1.43
C LYS A 8 -16.44 -15.10 2.05
N GLU A 9 -15.86 -14.21 1.24
CA GLU A 9 -15.44 -12.85 1.60
C GLU A 9 -16.63 -12.01 2.10
N SER A 10 -17.87 -12.53 1.88
CA SER A 10 -19.13 -11.91 2.30
C SER A 10 -19.31 -11.82 3.81
N ASP A 11 -18.62 -12.65 4.60
CA ASP A 11 -18.94 -12.82 6.02
C ASP A 11 -18.09 -11.92 6.95
N GLN A 12 -17.12 -11.19 6.41
CA GLN A 12 -16.30 -10.27 7.21
C GLN A 12 -16.91 -8.87 7.28
N PRO A 13 -17.03 -8.29 8.46
CA PRO A 13 -17.47 -6.92 8.59
C PRO A 13 -16.45 -5.97 7.92
N ILE A 14 -16.92 -5.18 6.97
CA ILE A 14 -16.11 -4.19 6.25
C ILE A 14 -15.38 -3.27 7.24
N ILE A 15 -16.08 -2.92 8.33
CA ILE A 15 -15.56 -2.04 9.39
C ILE A 15 -14.28 -2.62 10.01
N SER A 16 -14.25 -3.91 10.36
CA SER A 16 -13.07 -4.53 10.96
C SER A 16 -11.88 -4.50 10.02
N LEU A 17 -12.07 -4.81 8.74
CA LEU A 17 -11.02 -4.75 7.73
C LEU A 17 -10.51 -3.32 7.53
N THR A 18 -11.43 -2.35 7.46
CA THR A 18 -11.10 -0.92 7.34
C THR A 18 -10.25 -0.45 8.52
N VAL A 19 -10.65 -0.79 9.75
CA VAL A 19 -9.91 -0.43 10.96
C VAL A 19 -8.53 -1.06 10.99
N ILE A 20 -8.40 -2.33 10.61
CA ILE A 20 -7.10 -3.01 10.57
C ILE A 20 -6.19 -2.38 9.53
N ILE A 21 -6.69 -2.09 8.33
CA ILE A 21 -5.92 -1.42 7.28
C ILE A 21 -5.51 -0.02 7.74
N TRP A 22 -6.40 0.72 8.40
CA TRP A 22 -6.08 2.02 8.97
C TRP A 22 -4.96 1.91 10.02
N ILE A 23 -5.04 0.97 10.97
CA ILE A 23 -3.98 0.74 11.97
C ILE A 23 -2.65 0.44 11.31
N LEU A 24 -2.63 -0.48 10.33
CA LEU A 24 -1.42 -0.83 9.60
C LEU A 24 -0.82 0.36 8.85
N THR A 25 -1.66 1.20 8.25
CA THR A 25 -1.22 2.43 7.56
C THR A 25 -0.65 3.44 8.55
N VAL A 26 -1.31 3.66 9.69
CA VAL A 26 -0.82 4.56 10.75
C VAL A 26 0.53 4.07 11.28
N VAL A 27 0.65 2.78 11.60
CA VAL A 27 1.92 2.21 12.11
C VAL A 27 3.05 2.36 11.10
N ALA A 28 2.78 2.09 9.81
CA ALA A 28 3.77 2.26 8.75
C ALA A 28 4.21 3.73 8.59
N GLN A 29 3.28 4.66 8.71
CA GLN A 29 3.57 6.10 8.60
C GLN A 29 4.25 6.67 9.83
N LEU A 30 3.97 6.15 11.03
CA LEU A 30 4.64 6.59 12.26
C LEU A 30 6.16 6.40 12.21
N GLY A 31 6.64 5.32 11.60
CA GLY A 31 8.07 5.11 11.38
C GLY A 31 8.71 6.22 10.53
N SER A 32 8.03 6.63 9.46
CA SER A 32 8.45 7.74 8.59
C SER A 32 8.42 9.08 9.33
N LEU A 33 7.37 9.33 10.11
CA LEU A 33 7.20 10.55 10.90
C LEU A 33 8.26 10.67 12.00
N ALA A 34 8.49 9.61 12.77
CA ALA A 34 9.49 9.60 13.83
C ALA A 34 10.88 9.96 13.28
N TYR A 35 11.20 9.45 12.09
CA TYR A 35 12.45 9.80 11.44
C TYR A 35 12.49 11.27 10.99
N SER A 36 11.42 11.79 10.39
CA SER A 36 11.39 13.17 9.88
C SER A 36 11.38 14.22 10.99
N THR A 37 10.75 13.94 12.12
CA THR A 37 10.71 14.88 13.28
C THR A 37 12.03 14.91 14.04
N SER A 38 12.72 13.76 14.15
CA SER A 38 14.04 13.73 14.81
C SER A 38 15.10 14.56 14.07
N SER A 39 14.89 14.86 12.80
CA SER A 39 15.80 15.66 11.97
C SER A 39 15.46 17.16 11.94
N ASN A 40 14.29 17.59 12.45
CA ASN A 40 13.77 18.94 12.23
C ASN A 40 13.44 19.72 13.53
N ASP A 41 13.85 19.26 14.71
CA ASP A 41 13.59 19.90 16.03
C ASP A 41 12.10 20.29 16.27
N GLN A 42 11.16 19.61 15.60
CA GLN A 42 9.74 19.85 15.77
C GLN A 42 9.19 19.08 16.97
N GLU A 43 8.21 19.68 17.66
CA GLU A 43 7.51 18.98 18.74
C GLU A 43 6.82 17.71 18.21
N PHE A 44 7.41 16.56 18.51
CA PHE A 44 6.96 15.25 18.03
C PHE A 44 5.46 15.02 18.26
N GLY A 45 4.95 15.38 19.43
CA GLY A 45 3.54 15.17 19.80
C GLY A 45 2.55 15.89 18.89
N ALA A 46 2.77 17.17 18.59
CA ALA A 46 1.90 17.97 17.74
C ALA A 46 1.90 17.48 16.29
N VAL A 47 3.09 17.16 15.76
CA VAL A 47 3.25 16.63 14.40
C VAL A 47 2.56 15.27 14.24
N VAL A 48 2.74 14.36 15.22
CA VAL A 48 2.11 13.03 15.20
C VAL A 48 0.60 13.14 15.25
N PHE A 49 0.04 13.97 16.13
CA PHE A 49 -1.41 14.12 16.24
C PHE A 49 -2.01 14.65 14.93
N HIS A 50 -1.45 15.72 14.37
CA HIS A 50 -1.92 16.30 13.11
C HIS A 50 -1.81 15.29 11.95
N SER A 51 -0.72 14.55 11.89
CA SER A 51 -0.49 13.55 10.85
C SER A 51 -1.47 12.38 10.97
N ILE A 52 -1.69 11.83 12.17
CA ILE A 52 -2.66 10.75 12.37
C ILE A 52 -4.07 11.23 12.01
N PHE A 53 -4.45 12.44 12.40
CA PHE A 53 -5.74 13.01 12.05
C PHE A 53 -5.92 13.11 10.52
N SER A 54 -4.95 13.71 9.82
CA SER A 54 -4.98 13.86 8.36
C SER A 54 -4.98 12.52 7.64
N LEU A 55 -4.15 11.57 8.08
CA LEU A 55 -4.12 10.21 7.57
C LEU A 55 -5.47 9.49 7.76
N SER A 56 -6.08 9.66 8.94
CA SER A 56 -7.37 9.02 9.24
C SER A 56 -8.48 9.55 8.34
N LEU A 57 -8.50 10.86 8.10
CA LEU A 57 -9.49 11.52 7.25
C LEU A 57 -9.47 11.00 5.81
N ILE A 58 -8.32 10.60 5.31
CA ILE A 58 -8.16 10.06 3.96
C ILE A 58 -8.30 8.54 3.96
N THR A 59 -7.60 7.86 4.86
CA THR A 59 -7.48 6.39 4.83
C THR A 59 -8.78 5.68 5.16
N LEU A 60 -9.54 6.16 6.17
CA LEU A 60 -10.78 5.50 6.58
C LEU A 60 -11.84 5.50 5.46
N PRO A 61 -12.20 6.65 4.83
CA PRO A 61 -13.19 6.62 3.77
C PRO A 61 -12.69 5.91 2.51
N LEU A 62 -11.42 6.09 2.10
CA LEU A 62 -10.90 5.44 0.92
C LEU A 62 -10.80 3.92 1.08
N SER A 63 -10.30 3.42 2.20
CA SER A 63 -10.23 1.97 2.44
C SER A 63 -11.61 1.36 2.62
N GLY A 64 -12.52 2.01 3.35
CA GLY A 64 -13.89 1.54 3.53
C GLY A 64 -14.67 1.44 2.23
N LEU A 65 -14.67 2.51 1.43
CA LEU A 65 -15.27 2.53 0.10
C LEU A 65 -14.58 1.55 -0.84
N GLY A 66 -13.25 1.50 -0.82
CA GLY A 66 -12.46 0.59 -1.64
C GLY A 66 -12.80 -0.88 -1.38
N ILE A 67 -12.88 -1.30 -0.11
CA ILE A 67 -13.28 -2.67 0.26
C ILE A 67 -14.74 -2.93 -0.16
N TRP A 68 -15.64 -2.01 0.13
CA TRP A 68 -17.06 -2.16 -0.19
C TRP A 68 -17.31 -2.29 -1.69
N LEU A 69 -16.73 -1.40 -2.49
CA LEU A 69 -16.87 -1.41 -3.96
C LEU A 69 -16.06 -2.55 -4.58
N GLY A 70 -14.84 -2.79 -4.07
CA GLY A 70 -13.98 -3.89 -4.52
C GLY A 70 -14.67 -5.25 -4.40
N ARG A 71 -15.37 -5.52 -3.31
CA ARG A 71 -16.16 -6.75 -3.14
C ARG A 71 -17.22 -6.93 -4.24
N LYS A 72 -17.86 -5.84 -4.67
CA LYS A 72 -18.90 -5.89 -5.72
C LYS A 72 -18.36 -6.27 -7.09
N ILE A 73 -17.07 -6.04 -7.32
CA ILE A 73 -16.40 -6.32 -8.60
C ILE A 73 -15.41 -7.48 -8.52
N GLY A 74 -15.37 -8.18 -7.35
CA GLY A 74 -14.47 -9.32 -7.12
C GLY A 74 -13.02 -8.93 -6.79
N LEU A 75 -12.77 -7.67 -6.49
CA LEU A 75 -11.50 -7.13 -6.01
C LEU A 75 -11.61 -6.92 -4.49
N GLY A 76 -11.33 -7.95 -3.73
CA GLY A 76 -11.31 -7.87 -2.28
C GLY A 76 -9.89 -7.86 -1.73
N VAL A 77 -9.78 -8.11 -0.43
CA VAL A 77 -8.51 -8.29 0.30
C VAL A 77 -8.36 -9.73 0.80
N PRO A 78 -8.33 -10.73 -0.13
CA PRO A 78 -8.46 -12.14 0.24
C PRO A 78 -7.33 -12.64 1.14
N LEU A 79 -6.10 -12.16 0.96
CA LEU A 79 -4.96 -12.55 1.79
C LEU A 79 -5.09 -12.03 3.22
N LEU A 80 -5.54 -10.78 3.40
CA LEU A 80 -5.78 -10.21 4.72
C LEU A 80 -6.95 -10.93 5.41
N SER A 81 -8.01 -11.21 4.67
CA SER A 81 -9.13 -12.00 5.15
C SER A 81 -8.70 -13.39 5.62
N ALA A 82 -7.89 -14.10 4.83
CA ALA A 82 -7.37 -15.42 5.16
C ALA A 82 -6.45 -15.41 6.38
N LEU A 83 -5.65 -14.36 6.52
CA LEU A 83 -4.76 -14.16 7.67
C LEU A 83 -5.58 -13.99 8.96
N LEU A 84 -6.62 -13.18 8.93
CA LEU A 84 -7.49 -12.91 10.07
C LEU A 84 -8.30 -14.15 10.52
N HIS A 85 -8.59 -15.07 9.58
CA HIS A 85 -9.27 -16.33 9.89
C HIS A 85 -8.31 -17.46 10.25
N TYR A 86 -7.03 -17.16 10.48
CA TYR A 86 -6.01 -18.16 10.84
C TYR A 86 -6.04 -19.39 9.92
N GLN A 87 -6.24 -19.17 8.61
CA GLN A 87 -6.28 -20.31 7.70
C GLN A 87 -4.96 -21.06 7.69
N PRO A 88 -4.97 -22.38 7.83
CA PRO A 88 -3.76 -23.19 7.87
C PRO A 88 -2.99 -23.04 6.55
N GLY A 89 -1.69 -22.73 6.65
CA GLY A 89 -0.82 -22.57 5.49
C GLY A 89 -0.83 -21.19 4.85
N ILE A 90 -1.63 -20.21 5.32
CA ILE A 90 -1.69 -18.85 4.76
C ILE A 90 -0.33 -18.16 4.73
N ILE A 91 0.49 -18.35 5.77
CA ILE A 91 1.83 -17.76 5.85
C ILE A 91 2.72 -18.27 4.70
N LYS A 92 2.64 -19.58 4.37
CA LYS A 92 3.41 -20.15 3.25
C LYS A 92 2.97 -19.54 1.91
N ILE A 93 1.67 -19.28 1.74
CA ILE A 93 1.12 -18.63 0.54
C ILE A 93 1.62 -17.19 0.46
N ILE A 94 1.54 -16.43 1.54
CA ILE A 94 2.03 -15.04 1.59
C ILE A 94 3.52 -14.99 1.27
N LEU A 95 4.33 -15.84 1.90
CA LEU A 95 5.77 -15.90 1.63
C LEU A 95 6.11 -16.31 0.19
N HIS A 96 5.26 -17.13 -0.44
CA HIS A 96 5.42 -17.49 -1.84
C HIS A 96 5.09 -16.33 -2.77
N GLU A 97 3.96 -15.66 -2.54
CA GLU A 97 3.50 -14.54 -3.37
C GLU A 97 4.40 -13.29 -3.24
N ILE A 98 5.00 -13.07 -2.07
CA ILE A 98 5.91 -11.92 -1.84
C ILE A 98 7.25 -12.06 -2.58
N LYS A 99 7.70 -13.26 -2.91
CA LYS A 99 9.03 -13.48 -3.51
C LYS A 99 9.22 -12.73 -4.82
N ARG A 100 8.25 -12.78 -5.71
CA ARG A 100 8.33 -12.12 -7.03
C ARG A 100 8.37 -10.60 -6.92
N PRO A 101 7.41 -9.93 -6.23
CA PRO A 101 7.46 -8.48 -6.09
C PRO A 101 8.69 -8.01 -5.30
N LEU A 102 9.15 -8.78 -4.32
CA LEU A 102 10.38 -8.46 -3.58
C LEU A 102 11.61 -8.50 -4.51
N LEU A 103 11.75 -9.55 -5.33
CA LEU A 103 12.85 -9.66 -6.29
C LEU A 103 12.82 -8.51 -7.30
N LEU A 104 11.64 -8.20 -7.84
CA LEU A 104 11.46 -7.07 -8.77
C LEU A 104 11.80 -5.75 -8.09
N GLY A 105 11.37 -5.54 -6.84
CA GLY A 105 11.70 -4.35 -6.06
C GLY A 105 13.21 -4.18 -5.84
N ILE A 106 13.92 -5.27 -5.54
CA ILE A 106 15.38 -5.25 -5.38
C ILE A 106 16.08 -4.89 -6.72
N ILE A 107 15.63 -5.51 -7.82
CA ILE A 107 16.22 -5.24 -9.15
C ILE A 107 15.97 -3.79 -9.54
N LEU A 108 14.72 -3.31 -9.46
CA LEU A 108 14.37 -1.92 -9.82
C LEU A 108 15.05 -0.90 -8.91
N GLY A 109 15.10 -1.17 -7.61
CA GLY A 109 15.82 -0.33 -6.65
C GLY A 109 17.32 -0.26 -6.96
N GLY A 110 17.92 -1.40 -7.32
CA GLY A 110 19.33 -1.45 -7.76
C GLY A 110 19.57 -0.66 -9.05
N VAL A 111 18.70 -0.79 -10.05
CA VAL A 111 18.78 0.01 -11.29
C VAL A 111 18.65 1.49 -10.99
N MET A 112 17.68 1.91 -10.17
CA MET A 112 17.50 3.31 -9.77
C MET A 112 18.72 3.85 -9.02
N LEU A 113 19.34 3.06 -8.15
CA LEU A 113 20.56 3.44 -7.46
C LEU A 113 21.72 3.66 -8.43
N ILE A 114 21.91 2.74 -9.38
CA ILE A 114 22.96 2.86 -10.42
C ILE A 114 22.73 4.12 -11.27
N LEU A 115 21.50 4.33 -11.72
CA LEU A 115 21.15 5.54 -12.52
C LEU A 115 21.41 6.82 -11.72
N ARG A 116 21.07 6.84 -10.43
CA ARG A 116 21.32 7.99 -9.57
C ARG A 116 22.81 8.27 -9.39
N ILE A 117 23.63 7.24 -9.20
CA ILE A 117 25.09 7.39 -9.10
C ILE A 117 25.65 7.89 -10.41
N ALA A 118 25.22 7.36 -11.54
CA ALA A 118 25.65 7.81 -12.86
C ALA A 118 25.22 9.25 -13.19
N ALA A 119 24.06 9.66 -12.72
CA ALA A 119 23.55 11.01 -12.89
C ALA A 119 24.15 12.04 -11.91
N ALA A 120 24.81 11.61 -10.84
CA ALA A 120 25.32 12.47 -9.78
C ALA A 120 26.17 13.65 -10.28
N PRO A 121 27.09 13.50 -11.29
CA PRO A 121 27.87 14.60 -11.80
C PRO A 121 27.06 15.67 -12.55
N TYR A 122 25.85 15.34 -12.99
CA TYR A 122 24.96 16.20 -13.76
C TYR A 122 23.84 16.83 -12.92
N LEU A 123 23.76 16.47 -11.64
CA LEU A 123 22.75 17.00 -10.74
C LEU A 123 23.16 18.36 -10.19
N PRO A 124 22.23 19.31 -10.01
CA PRO A 124 22.49 20.55 -9.28
C PRO A 124 23.04 20.27 -7.88
N PRO A 125 23.96 21.12 -7.37
CA PRO A 125 24.61 20.90 -6.07
C PRO A 125 23.63 20.91 -4.89
N GLU A 126 22.44 21.49 -5.07
CA GLU A 126 21.37 21.53 -4.06
C GLU A 126 20.69 20.15 -3.89
N ILE A 127 20.84 19.25 -4.87
CA ILE A 127 20.27 17.89 -4.79
C ILE A 127 21.33 16.97 -4.19
N PRO A 128 21.13 16.47 -2.95
CA PRO A 128 22.11 15.60 -2.33
C PRO A 128 22.29 14.31 -3.15
N THR A 129 23.52 13.92 -3.41
CA THR A 129 23.90 12.72 -4.19
C THR A 129 23.30 11.44 -3.59
N TYR A 130 23.33 11.34 -2.28
CA TYR A 130 22.63 10.31 -1.51
C TYR A 130 21.53 11.00 -0.72
N GLY A 131 20.34 10.38 -0.68
CA GLY A 131 19.26 10.93 0.13
C GLY A 131 19.73 11.23 1.55
N HIS A 132 19.44 12.42 2.02
CA HIS A 132 19.80 12.92 3.36
C HIS A 132 19.27 12.04 4.52
N ARG A 133 18.45 11.03 4.23
CA ARG A 133 17.78 10.16 5.20
C ARG A 133 18.61 8.95 5.64
N GLY A 134 19.72 8.65 4.98
CA GLY A 134 20.48 7.43 5.24
C GLY A 134 19.69 6.14 4.96
N VAL A 135 20.26 5.00 5.32
CA VAL A 135 19.65 3.67 5.03
C VAL A 135 18.38 3.45 5.88
N ILE A 136 18.44 3.70 7.18
CA ILE A 136 17.31 3.45 8.08
C ILE A 136 16.14 4.37 7.76
N GLY A 137 16.39 5.67 7.62
CA GLY A 137 15.36 6.63 7.25
C GLY A 137 14.76 6.33 5.87
N GLY A 138 15.58 5.92 4.91
CA GLY A 138 15.13 5.48 3.59
C GLY A 138 14.17 4.28 3.66
N ILE A 139 14.51 3.27 4.46
CA ILE A 139 13.64 2.10 4.67
C ILE A 139 12.31 2.50 5.32
N LEU A 140 12.34 3.26 6.40
CA LEU A 140 11.13 3.67 7.13
C LEU A 140 10.19 4.50 6.24
N VAL A 141 10.74 5.47 5.51
CA VAL A 141 9.95 6.28 4.58
C VAL A 141 9.39 5.45 3.42
N SER A 142 10.18 4.52 2.87
CA SER A 142 9.72 3.66 1.78
C SER A 142 8.60 2.73 2.22
N ILE A 143 8.67 2.15 3.42
CA ILE A 143 7.58 1.33 3.97
C ILE A 143 6.32 2.18 4.14
N GLY A 144 6.42 3.36 4.75
CA GLY A 144 5.29 4.26 4.92
C GLY A 144 4.64 4.65 3.60
N ALA A 145 5.44 5.09 2.62
CA ALA A 145 4.98 5.45 1.29
C ALA A 145 4.30 4.27 0.59
N SER A 146 4.95 3.10 0.55
CA SER A 146 4.42 1.91 -0.13
C SER A 146 3.07 1.45 0.45
N VAL A 147 2.94 1.42 1.78
CA VAL A 147 1.67 1.05 2.42
C VAL A 147 0.59 2.10 2.13
N GLY A 148 0.93 3.39 2.18
CA GLY A 148 0.01 4.47 1.84
C GLY A 148 -0.47 4.38 0.40
N GLU A 149 0.45 4.22 -0.55
CA GLU A 149 0.14 4.11 -1.97
C GLU A 149 -0.75 2.89 -2.28
N GLU A 150 -0.45 1.72 -1.73
CA GLU A 150 -1.28 0.52 -1.90
C GLU A 150 -2.70 0.72 -1.36
N VAL A 151 -2.85 1.35 -0.19
CA VAL A 151 -4.16 1.58 0.42
C VAL A 151 -4.94 2.66 -0.32
N TRP A 152 -4.31 3.79 -0.64
CA TRP A 152 -5.03 4.93 -1.22
C TRP A 152 -5.29 4.75 -2.71
N PHE A 153 -4.28 4.34 -3.48
CA PHE A 153 -4.43 4.23 -4.93
C PHE A 153 -4.99 2.88 -5.34
N ARG A 154 -4.46 1.79 -4.82
CA ARG A 154 -4.82 0.46 -5.29
C ARG A 154 -6.11 -0.05 -4.66
N LEU A 155 -6.20 0.00 -3.33
CA LEU A 155 -7.42 -0.43 -2.66
C LEU A 155 -8.54 0.62 -2.78
N GLY A 156 -8.24 1.91 -2.58
CA GLY A 156 -9.21 2.99 -2.60
C GLY A 156 -9.59 3.40 -4.04
N LEU A 157 -8.74 4.22 -4.65
CA LEU A 157 -9.05 4.87 -5.92
C LEU A 157 -9.32 3.90 -7.05
N MET A 158 -8.48 2.86 -7.22
CA MET A 158 -8.63 1.89 -8.30
C MET A 158 -9.93 1.09 -8.18
N SER A 159 -10.32 0.69 -6.96
CA SER A 159 -11.59 -0.01 -6.75
C SER A 159 -12.80 0.87 -7.09
N ILE A 160 -12.74 2.16 -6.75
CA ILE A 160 -13.78 3.14 -7.12
C ILE A 160 -13.85 3.30 -8.64
N LEU A 161 -12.71 3.54 -9.29
CA LEU A 161 -12.64 3.72 -10.74
C LEU A 161 -13.13 2.48 -11.50
N LEU A 162 -12.70 1.30 -11.11
CA LEU A 162 -13.13 0.05 -11.73
C LEU A 162 -14.63 -0.19 -11.51
N TRP A 163 -15.15 0.12 -10.34
CA TRP A 163 -16.59 0.03 -10.10
C TRP A 163 -17.37 1.00 -11.00
N VAL A 164 -16.93 2.26 -11.15
CA VAL A 164 -17.55 3.24 -12.05
C VAL A 164 -17.48 2.75 -13.50
N LEU A 165 -16.32 2.27 -13.95
CA LEU A 165 -16.14 1.74 -15.29
C LEU A 165 -17.04 0.53 -15.53
N THR A 166 -17.25 -0.36 -14.54
CA THR A 166 -18.17 -1.49 -14.66
C THR A 166 -19.60 -1.03 -14.88
N ARG A 167 -19.98 0.09 -14.30
CA ARG A 167 -21.33 0.64 -14.48
C ARG A 167 -21.53 1.26 -15.87
N ILE A 168 -20.50 1.90 -16.42
CA ILE A 168 -20.56 2.61 -17.72
C ILE A 168 -20.38 1.62 -18.89
N ALA A 169 -19.36 0.77 -18.83
CA ALA A 169 -18.96 -0.09 -19.95
C ALA A 169 -19.56 -1.51 -19.94
N GLY A 170 -20.29 -1.88 -18.88
CA GLY A 170 -20.82 -3.23 -18.70
C GLY A 170 -19.78 -4.27 -18.29
N GLN A 171 -20.25 -5.33 -17.59
CA GLN A 171 -19.38 -6.35 -16.98
C GLN A 171 -18.46 -7.13 -17.93
N LYS A 172 -18.83 -7.26 -19.22
CA LYS A 172 -18.04 -8.05 -20.18
C LYS A 172 -16.71 -7.40 -20.56
N SER A 173 -16.66 -6.07 -20.65
CA SER A 173 -15.46 -5.33 -21.05
C SER A 173 -14.37 -5.34 -19.96
N ILE A 174 -14.75 -5.46 -18.70
CA ILE A 174 -13.83 -5.30 -17.56
C ILE A 174 -13.13 -6.59 -17.20
N ARG A 175 -13.72 -7.76 -17.41
CA ARG A 175 -12.98 -9.03 -17.25
C ARG A 175 -11.71 -9.06 -18.11
N THR A 176 -11.72 -8.39 -19.26
CA THR A 176 -10.55 -8.25 -20.12
C THR A 176 -9.55 -7.27 -19.52
N ILE A 177 -9.99 -6.13 -19.00
CA ILE A 177 -9.12 -5.09 -18.40
C ILE A 177 -8.49 -5.59 -17.10
N THR A 178 -9.23 -6.24 -16.21
CA THR A 178 -8.67 -6.80 -14.96
C THR A 178 -7.71 -7.96 -15.22
N ALA A 179 -7.87 -8.73 -16.30
CA ALA A 179 -6.91 -9.76 -16.69
C ALA A 179 -5.55 -9.19 -17.14
N TRP A 180 -5.49 -7.92 -17.54
CA TRP A 180 -4.26 -7.22 -17.93
C TRP A 180 -3.59 -6.48 -16.76
N LEU A 181 -4.31 -6.25 -15.65
CA LEU A 181 -3.83 -5.51 -14.47
C LEU A 181 -3.35 -6.42 -13.32
N VAL A 182 -3.52 -7.72 -13.44
CA VAL A 182 -3.06 -8.76 -12.51
C VAL A 182 -1.94 -9.57 -13.12
#